data_96a29ec348a6605f9df00670255fa34d
#
_entry.id   96a29ec348a6605f9df00670255fa34d
#
_cell.length_a   1.000
_cell.length_b   1.000
_cell.length_c   1.000
_cell.angle_alpha   90.00
_cell.angle_beta   90.00
_cell.angle_gamma   90.00
#
_symmetry.space_group_name_H-M   'P 1'
#
loop_
_entity.id
_entity.type
_entity.pdbx_description
1 polymer ?
#
loop_
_entity_poly.entity_id
_entity_poly.type
_entity_poly.pdbx_seq_one_letter_code
_entity_poly.pdbx_strand_id
1 'polypeptide(L)'
;MNQGILEAVKQEMARVNIEFLGISELKWTGMGEFNSDDHYIYYCGQESLRRKGVVLLVNKRVQNAVLGCSLKNARMISVHFQGKSFNITVIQVYALTSNTEEAETEQFYEDLQEELAPKKGVLFIIGDGNAKVGSQEIPGVTGKFGLGVQNEAGQKLIEFCPENTLVIANTLFQQHKRRLYTWTSPDGQH
;
A
#
# COMPACT_ATOMS: atom_id res chain seq x y z
N MET A 1 8.04 1.85 -14.84
CA MET A 1 7.71 3.30 -14.92
C MET A 1 8.82 3.96 -15.71
N ASN A 2 8.51 4.77 -16.71
CA ASN A 2 9.54 5.54 -17.39
C ASN A 2 9.83 6.86 -16.64
N GLN A 3 10.91 7.56 -17.02
CA GLN A 3 11.36 8.78 -16.34
C GLN A 3 10.27 9.87 -16.34
N GLY A 4 9.52 10.04 -17.43
CA GLY A 4 8.46 11.05 -17.49
C GLY A 4 7.29 10.79 -16.54
N ILE A 5 6.92 9.53 -16.31
CA ILE A 5 5.89 9.16 -15.33
C ILE A 5 6.40 9.44 -13.91
N LEU A 6 7.65 9.13 -13.60
CA LEU A 6 8.23 9.42 -12.30
C LEU A 6 8.22 10.91 -11.99
N GLU A 7 8.58 11.75 -12.96
CA GLU A 7 8.53 13.22 -12.79
C GLU A 7 7.10 13.72 -12.55
N ALA A 8 6.11 13.24 -13.29
CA ALA A 8 4.72 13.61 -13.08
C ALA A 8 4.22 13.22 -11.67
N VAL A 9 4.62 12.04 -11.18
CA VAL A 9 4.30 11.58 -9.82
C VAL A 9 4.92 12.50 -8.77
N LYS A 10 6.21 12.86 -8.91
CA LYS A 10 6.89 13.77 -7.97
C LYS A 10 6.25 15.17 -7.92
N GLN A 11 5.87 15.70 -9.09
CA GLN A 11 5.16 16.98 -9.18
C GLN A 11 3.80 16.91 -8.46
N GLU A 12 3.07 15.81 -8.62
CA GLU A 12 1.80 15.64 -7.95
C GLU A 12 1.95 15.47 -6.44
N MET A 13 2.96 14.75 -5.95
CA MET A 13 3.30 14.67 -4.52
C MET A 13 3.56 16.07 -3.94
N ALA A 14 4.33 16.89 -4.64
CA ALA A 14 4.59 18.27 -4.23
C ALA A 14 3.31 19.12 -4.23
N ARG A 15 2.46 18.99 -5.27
CA ARG A 15 1.20 19.75 -5.39
C ARG A 15 0.24 19.44 -4.24
N VAL A 16 0.12 18.18 -3.84
CA VAL A 16 -0.78 17.76 -2.74
C VAL A 16 -0.09 17.73 -1.38
N ASN A 17 1.21 18.07 -1.32
CA ASN A 17 2.03 18.17 -0.13
C ASN A 17 2.03 16.88 0.71
N ILE A 18 2.32 15.74 0.09
CA ILE A 18 2.47 14.44 0.77
C ILE A 18 3.95 14.05 0.89
N GLU A 19 4.29 13.37 1.98
CA GLU A 19 5.66 13.01 2.31
C GLU A 19 6.07 11.64 1.77
N PHE A 20 5.11 10.75 1.57
CA PHE A 20 5.34 9.43 1.00
C PHE A 20 4.18 8.98 0.12
N LEU A 21 4.50 8.26 -0.94
CA LEU A 21 3.54 7.71 -1.90
C LEU A 21 3.95 6.29 -2.29
N GLY A 22 3.03 5.36 -2.13
CA GLY A 22 3.16 4.00 -2.63
C GLY A 22 2.57 3.86 -4.03
N ILE A 23 3.23 3.08 -4.88
CA ILE A 23 2.75 2.74 -6.22
C ILE A 23 2.84 1.22 -6.38
N SER A 24 1.76 0.63 -6.86
CA SER A 24 1.65 -0.79 -7.22
C SER A 24 1.80 -0.98 -8.72
N GLU A 25 1.94 -2.23 -9.16
CA GLU A 25 2.10 -2.62 -10.57
C GLU A 25 3.35 -2.06 -11.27
N LEU A 26 4.40 -1.84 -10.50
CA LEU A 26 5.67 -1.41 -11.07
C LEU A 26 6.24 -2.47 -12.01
N LYS A 27 6.71 -2.04 -13.18
CA LYS A 27 7.34 -2.91 -14.20
C LYS A 27 8.87 -2.92 -14.12
N TRP A 28 9.45 -2.59 -12.98
CA TRP A 28 10.88 -2.70 -12.74
C TRP A 28 11.24 -4.10 -12.27
N THR A 29 12.47 -4.50 -12.54
CA THR A 29 13.03 -5.79 -12.09
C THR A 29 14.02 -5.56 -10.96
N GLY A 30 14.20 -6.57 -10.12
CA GLY A 30 15.08 -6.51 -8.98
C GLY A 30 14.55 -5.63 -7.85
N MET A 31 15.39 -5.39 -6.86
CA MET A 31 15.07 -4.56 -5.70
C MET A 31 16.22 -3.60 -5.41
N GLY A 32 15.90 -2.47 -4.83
CA GLY A 32 16.92 -1.47 -4.48
C GLY A 32 16.34 -0.13 -4.07
N GLU A 33 17.25 0.82 -3.95
CA GLU A 33 16.93 2.20 -3.59
C GLU A 33 17.82 3.18 -4.36
N PHE A 34 17.31 4.37 -4.63
CA PHE A 34 18.09 5.45 -5.25
C PHE A 34 17.49 6.83 -4.95
N ASN A 35 18.33 7.86 -5.11
CA ASN A 35 17.92 9.25 -5.04
C ASN A 35 17.42 9.75 -6.40
N SER A 36 16.32 10.51 -6.40
CA SER A 36 15.82 11.23 -7.57
C SER A 36 15.35 12.62 -7.13
N ASP A 37 16.18 13.62 -7.35
CA ASP A 37 15.99 15.01 -6.94
C ASP A 37 15.59 15.15 -5.46
N ASP A 38 14.36 15.59 -5.20
CA ASP A 38 13.84 15.79 -3.84
C ASP A 38 13.15 14.55 -3.23
N HIS A 39 13.37 13.36 -3.82
CA HIS A 39 12.76 12.12 -3.35
C HIS A 39 13.79 10.99 -3.23
N TYR A 40 13.54 10.14 -2.25
CA TYR A 40 14.19 8.85 -2.08
C TYR A 40 13.23 7.75 -2.52
N ILE A 41 13.71 6.79 -3.30
CA ILE A 41 12.87 5.79 -3.95
C ILE A 41 13.34 4.41 -3.54
N TYR A 42 12.44 3.65 -2.91
CA TYR A 42 12.60 2.24 -2.58
C TYR A 42 11.74 1.41 -3.53
N TYR A 43 12.27 0.35 -4.12
CA TYR A 43 11.51 -0.47 -5.05
C TYR A 43 11.82 -1.96 -4.92
N CYS A 44 10.79 -2.77 -5.13
CA CYS A 44 10.88 -4.21 -5.31
C CYS A 44 10.09 -4.62 -6.55
N GLY A 45 10.73 -5.35 -7.45
CA GLY A 45 10.12 -5.96 -8.62
C GLY A 45 10.51 -7.43 -8.72
N GLN A 46 9.85 -8.16 -9.59
CA GLN A 46 10.20 -9.56 -9.86
C GLN A 46 11.50 -9.63 -10.67
N GLU A 47 12.33 -10.64 -10.42
CA GLU A 47 13.61 -10.80 -11.13
C GLU A 47 13.45 -11.05 -12.63
N SER A 48 12.49 -11.88 -13.04
CA SER A 48 12.34 -12.34 -14.41
C SER A 48 11.11 -11.78 -15.15
N LEU A 49 10.09 -11.35 -14.43
CA LEU A 49 8.83 -10.86 -15.01
C LEU A 49 8.63 -9.40 -14.64
N ARG A 50 8.53 -8.52 -15.63
CA ARG A 50 8.21 -7.10 -15.43
C ARG A 50 6.74 -6.91 -15.05
N ARG A 51 6.33 -7.53 -13.95
CA ARG A 51 4.96 -7.49 -13.41
C ARG A 51 5.04 -7.49 -11.89
N LYS A 52 3.99 -7.01 -11.25
CA LYS A 52 3.77 -7.14 -9.80
C LYS A 52 4.83 -6.43 -8.91
N GLY A 53 5.48 -5.38 -9.34
CA GLY A 53 6.41 -4.63 -8.50
C GLY A 53 5.70 -3.55 -7.68
N VAL A 54 6.35 -3.13 -6.58
CA VAL A 54 5.93 -2.02 -5.73
C VAL A 54 7.06 -1.00 -5.60
N VAL A 55 6.69 0.25 -5.39
CA VAL A 55 7.63 1.33 -5.07
C VAL A 55 7.07 2.21 -3.96
N LEU A 56 7.94 2.69 -3.10
CA LEU A 56 7.65 3.71 -2.12
C LEU A 56 8.55 4.92 -2.36
N LEU A 57 7.94 6.06 -2.71
CA LEU A 57 8.61 7.34 -2.80
C LEU A 57 8.54 8.04 -1.46
N VAL A 58 9.66 8.57 -0.99
CA VAL A 58 9.78 9.31 0.26
C VAL A 58 10.38 10.67 -0.04
N ASN A 59 9.73 11.76 0.38
CA ASN A 59 10.24 13.11 0.21
C ASN A 59 11.51 13.29 1.06
N LYS A 60 12.54 13.94 0.51
CA LYS A 60 13.82 14.20 1.23
C LYS A 60 13.64 14.98 2.53
N ARG A 61 12.57 15.76 2.68
CA ARG A 61 12.28 16.48 3.93
C ARG A 61 12.17 15.55 5.14
N VAL A 62 11.72 14.31 4.93
CA VAL A 62 11.55 13.30 6.00
C VAL A 62 12.60 12.18 5.93
N GLN A 63 13.53 12.22 4.99
CA GLN A 63 14.55 11.19 4.82
C GLN A 63 15.44 11.03 6.04
N ASN A 64 15.79 12.13 6.71
CA ASN A 64 16.61 12.10 7.94
C ASN A 64 15.89 11.41 9.11
N ALA A 65 14.59 11.22 9.02
CA ALA A 65 13.80 10.48 10.00
C ALA A 65 13.73 8.98 9.68
N VAL A 66 14.25 8.51 8.53
CA VAL A 66 14.25 7.10 8.18
C VAL A 66 15.21 6.34 9.09
N LEU A 67 14.66 5.38 9.84
CA LEU A 67 15.40 4.48 10.73
C LEU A 67 15.86 3.20 10.01
N GLY A 68 15.14 2.81 8.96
CA GLY A 68 15.45 1.63 8.17
C GLY A 68 14.34 1.31 7.17
N CYS A 69 14.64 0.41 6.26
CA CYS A 69 13.69 -0.12 5.30
C CYS A 69 13.82 -1.65 5.22
N SER A 70 12.71 -2.31 4.84
CA SER A 70 12.67 -3.71 4.46
C SER A 70 12.13 -3.81 3.04
N LEU A 71 12.91 -4.35 2.14
CA LEU A 71 12.53 -4.71 0.78
C LEU A 71 12.12 -6.20 0.80
N LYS A 72 10.94 -6.50 1.34
CA LYS A 72 10.51 -7.86 1.68
C LYS A 72 10.41 -8.75 0.44
N ASN A 73 9.64 -8.31 -0.55
CA ASN A 73 9.43 -9.02 -1.82
C ASN A 73 8.82 -8.09 -2.87
N ALA A 74 8.53 -8.61 -4.08
CA ALA A 74 7.95 -7.83 -5.18
C ALA A 74 6.56 -7.22 -4.87
N ARG A 75 5.96 -7.54 -3.73
CA ARG A 75 4.62 -7.07 -3.32
C ARG A 75 4.63 -6.22 -2.06
N MET A 76 5.80 -6.08 -1.39
CA MET A 76 5.84 -5.47 -0.08
C MET A 76 7.16 -4.76 0.20
N ILE A 77 7.04 -3.50 0.62
CA ILE A 77 8.15 -2.66 1.10
C ILE A 77 7.69 -2.01 2.40
N SER A 78 8.53 -2.00 3.42
CA SER A 78 8.28 -1.20 4.62
C SER A 78 9.40 -0.22 4.88
N VAL A 79 9.04 0.99 5.33
CA VAL A 79 9.97 2.04 5.78
C VAL A 79 9.57 2.52 7.17
N HIS A 80 10.57 2.63 8.04
CA HIS A 80 10.41 3.06 9.42
C HIS A 80 10.93 4.46 9.59
N PHE A 81 10.16 5.31 10.25
CA PHE A 81 10.48 6.70 10.50
C PHE A 81 10.50 6.99 12.00
N GLN A 82 11.47 7.77 12.41
CA GLN A 82 11.51 8.36 13.75
C GLN A 82 10.51 9.52 13.80
N GLY A 83 9.54 9.44 14.69
CA GLY A 83 8.65 10.55 15.00
C GLY A 83 8.98 11.21 16.35
N LYS A 84 8.42 12.37 16.62
CA LYS A 84 8.65 13.08 17.90
C LYS A 84 8.12 12.31 19.12
N SER A 85 6.93 11.75 19.01
CA SER A 85 6.26 11.02 20.12
C SER A 85 6.17 9.52 19.84
N PHE A 86 6.00 9.15 18.59
CA PHE A 86 5.85 7.76 18.14
C PHE A 86 6.60 7.57 16.84
N ASN A 87 7.25 6.43 16.68
CA ASN A 87 7.76 6.01 15.40
C ASN A 87 6.61 5.70 14.45
N ILE A 88 6.85 5.88 13.17
CA ILE A 88 5.87 5.62 12.11
C ILE A 88 6.43 4.51 11.22
N THR A 89 5.60 3.53 10.92
CA THR A 89 5.90 2.51 9.92
C THR A 89 4.93 2.67 8.75
N VAL A 90 5.46 2.75 7.55
CA VAL A 90 4.69 2.73 6.31
C VAL A 90 5.00 1.46 5.56
N ILE A 91 3.98 0.64 5.31
CA ILE A 91 4.09 -0.58 4.52
C ILE A 91 3.32 -0.38 3.23
N GLN A 92 4.03 -0.36 2.11
CA GLN A 92 3.44 -0.39 0.77
C GLN A 92 3.18 -1.83 0.38
N VAL A 93 1.93 -2.15 0.02
CA VAL A 93 1.52 -3.49 -0.40
C VAL A 93 0.87 -3.48 -1.78
N TYR A 94 1.02 -4.59 -2.49
CA TYR A 94 0.26 -4.94 -3.68
C TYR A 94 -0.28 -6.36 -3.52
N ALA A 95 -1.51 -6.47 -3.03
CA ALA A 95 -2.13 -7.75 -2.73
C ALA A 95 -2.43 -8.56 -4.01
N LEU A 96 -2.77 -9.80 -3.82
CA LEU A 96 -3.07 -10.74 -4.88
C LEU A 96 -4.45 -10.47 -5.48
N THR A 97 -4.64 -10.82 -6.73
CA THR A 97 -5.95 -10.73 -7.41
C THR A 97 -6.79 -11.98 -7.12
N SER A 98 -8.09 -11.90 -7.31
CA SER A 98 -9.06 -12.96 -7.00
C SER A 98 -8.83 -14.34 -7.68
N ASN A 99 -7.96 -14.38 -8.69
CA ASN A 99 -7.65 -15.62 -9.42
C ASN A 99 -6.34 -16.28 -8.95
N THR A 100 -5.82 -15.91 -7.79
CA THR A 100 -4.56 -16.42 -7.25
C THR A 100 -4.84 -17.66 -6.37
N GLU A 101 -3.91 -18.59 -6.34
CA GLU A 101 -4.00 -19.77 -5.48
C GLU A 101 -4.05 -19.39 -4.00
N GLU A 102 -4.79 -20.17 -3.22
CA GLU A 102 -4.99 -19.92 -1.78
C GLU A 102 -3.67 -19.86 -1.02
N ALA A 103 -2.76 -20.77 -1.32
CA ALA A 103 -1.43 -20.83 -0.71
C ALA A 103 -0.59 -19.55 -0.92
N GLU A 104 -0.68 -18.91 -2.11
CA GLU A 104 -0.01 -17.63 -2.35
C GLU A 104 -0.66 -16.50 -1.52
N THR A 105 -1.97 -16.57 -1.32
CA THR A 105 -2.69 -15.60 -0.51
C THR A 105 -2.34 -15.72 0.97
N GLU A 106 -2.26 -16.95 1.48
CA GLU A 106 -1.80 -17.22 2.85
C GLU A 106 -0.39 -16.70 3.06
N GLN A 107 0.54 -17.02 2.17
CA GLN A 107 1.92 -16.54 2.23
C GLN A 107 2.00 -15.00 2.24
N PHE A 108 1.16 -14.31 1.47
CA PHE A 108 1.12 -12.84 1.48
C PHE A 108 0.73 -12.29 2.86
N TYR A 109 -0.28 -12.87 3.52
CA TYR A 109 -0.69 -12.44 4.86
C TYR A 109 0.33 -12.82 5.94
N GLU A 110 1.00 -13.95 5.80
CA GLU A 110 2.13 -14.33 6.66
C GLU A 110 3.29 -13.32 6.54
N ASP A 111 3.69 -13.00 5.31
CA ASP A 111 4.72 -11.98 5.05
C ASP A 111 4.32 -10.62 5.64
N LEU A 112 3.06 -10.23 5.51
CA LEU A 112 2.54 -9.01 6.09
C LEU A 112 2.56 -9.05 7.62
N GLN A 113 2.18 -10.18 8.21
CA GLN A 113 2.22 -10.40 9.67
C GLN A 113 3.64 -10.28 10.21
N GLU A 114 4.63 -10.82 9.51
CA GLU A 114 6.04 -10.67 9.88
C GLU A 114 6.50 -9.21 9.84
N GLU A 115 6.06 -8.45 8.82
CA GLU A 115 6.35 -7.02 8.72
C GLU A 115 5.66 -6.18 9.81
N LEU A 116 4.55 -6.66 10.39
CA LEU A 116 3.85 -6.03 11.50
C LEU A 116 4.47 -6.31 12.86
N ALA A 117 4.99 -7.53 13.06
CA ALA A 117 5.28 -8.14 14.37
C ALA A 117 6.22 -7.35 15.32
N PRO A 118 7.24 -6.59 14.92
CA PRO A 118 8.12 -5.95 15.91
C PRO A 118 7.89 -4.45 16.09
N LYS A 119 6.83 -3.84 15.56
CA LYS A 119 6.82 -2.39 15.34
C LYS A 119 5.97 -1.65 16.38
N LYS A 120 6.66 -0.97 17.32
CA LYS A 120 6.03 -0.03 18.25
C LYS A 120 5.81 1.32 17.54
N GLY A 121 4.59 1.86 17.60
CA GLY A 121 4.27 3.18 17.06
C GLY A 121 3.02 3.18 16.20
N VAL A 122 2.93 4.16 15.30
CA VAL A 122 1.83 4.29 14.35
C VAL A 122 2.16 3.52 13.07
N LEU A 123 1.22 2.72 12.60
CA LEU A 123 1.36 1.89 11.43
C LEU A 123 0.40 2.35 10.33
N PHE A 124 0.92 2.51 9.12
CA PHE A 124 0.15 2.73 7.91
C PHE A 124 0.44 1.61 6.90
N ILE A 125 -0.60 0.87 6.51
CA ILE A 125 -0.56 -0.02 5.37
C ILE A 125 -1.23 0.72 4.22
N ILE A 126 -0.50 0.96 3.13
CA ILE A 126 -0.96 1.66 1.94
C ILE A 126 -0.77 0.78 0.71
N GLY A 127 -1.52 1.03 -0.34
CA GLY A 127 -1.36 0.30 -1.60
C GLY A 127 -2.67 -0.23 -2.17
N ASP A 128 -2.56 -1.25 -3.01
CA ASP A 128 -3.69 -1.90 -3.65
C ASP A 128 -3.96 -3.26 -2.99
N GLY A 129 -5.03 -3.32 -2.22
CA GLY A 129 -5.47 -4.54 -1.54
C GLY A 129 -6.19 -5.55 -2.44
N ASN A 130 -6.55 -5.18 -3.69
CA ASN A 130 -7.40 -5.99 -4.59
C ASN A 130 -8.66 -6.54 -3.90
N ALA A 131 -9.13 -5.83 -2.86
CA ALA A 131 -10.16 -6.27 -1.92
C ALA A 131 -11.33 -5.29 -1.90
N LYS A 132 -12.54 -5.78 -2.09
CA LYS A 132 -13.78 -5.05 -1.88
C LYS A 132 -14.33 -5.40 -0.51
N VAL A 133 -14.29 -4.48 0.43
CA VAL A 133 -14.74 -4.70 1.82
C VAL A 133 -16.23 -4.41 2.04
N GLY A 134 -16.91 -3.87 1.01
CA GLY A 134 -18.33 -3.53 1.11
C GLY A 134 -18.61 -2.28 1.95
N SER A 135 -19.90 -1.96 2.10
CA SER A 135 -20.39 -0.79 2.84
C SER A 135 -20.95 -1.13 4.22
N GLN A 136 -20.84 -2.38 4.64
CA GLN A 136 -21.27 -2.79 5.98
C GLN A 136 -20.27 -2.27 7.02
N GLU A 137 -20.78 -1.56 8.03
CA GLU A 137 -19.99 -1.11 9.14
C GLU A 137 -19.67 -2.28 10.07
N ILE A 138 -18.39 -2.46 10.37
CA ILE A 138 -17.89 -3.44 11.34
C ILE A 138 -17.12 -2.66 12.39
N PRO A 139 -17.64 -2.55 13.64
CA PRO A 139 -17.03 -1.75 14.69
C PRO A 139 -15.54 -2.07 14.88
N GLY A 140 -14.70 -1.03 14.84
CA GLY A 140 -13.25 -1.17 15.00
C GLY A 140 -12.50 -1.66 13.77
N VAL A 141 -13.18 -1.99 12.66
CA VAL A 141 -12.55 -2.48 11.43
C VAL A 141 -12.91 -1.63 10.22
N THR A 142 -14.20 -1.48 9.92
CA THR A 142 -14.69 -0.71 8.76
C THR A 142 -15.73 0.31 9.17
N GLY A 143 -15.78 1.44 8.46
CA GLY A 143 -16.90 2.37 8.51
C GLY A 143 -17.93 2.10 7.41
N LYS A 144 -18.96 2.95 7.36
CA LYS A 144 -20.12 2.82 6.45
C LYS A 144 -19.88 3.36 5.04
N PHE A 145 -18.69 3.86 4.72
CA PHE A 145 -18.41 4.50 3.44
C PHE A 145 -17.56 3.63 2.51
N GLY A 146 -17.48 2.33 2.79
CA GLY A 146 -16.91 1.36 1.86
C GLY A 146 -17.76 1.21 0.59
N LEU A 147 -17.17 0.65 -0.46
CA LEU A 147 -17.78 0.60 -1.79
C LEU A 147 -18.18 -0.83 -2.17
N GLY A 148 -19.38 -0.91 -2.79
CA GLY A 148 -19.83 -2.12 -3.47
C GLY A 148 -20.21 -3.27 -2.53
N VAL A 149 -20.16 -4.47 -3.09
CA VAL A 149 -20.41 -5.73 -2.37
C VAL A 149 -19.05 -6.33 -2.00
N GLN A 150 -18.96 -6.82 -0.77
CA GLN A 150 -17.78 -7.52 -0.28
C GLN A 150 -17.45 -8.74 -1.16
N ASN A 151 -16.17 -8.89 -1.51
CA ASN A 151 -15.67 -10.08 -2.19
C ASN A 151 -14.81 -10.92 -1.23
N GLU A 152 -14.36 -12.08 -1.71
CA GLU A 152 -13.56 -13.02 -0.91
C GLU A 152 -12.25 -12.40 -0.37
N ALA A 153 -11.52 -11.63 -1.20
CA ALA A 153 -10.34 -10.90 -0.77
C ALA A 153 -10.66 -9.84 0.30
N GLY A 154 -11.84 -9.18 0.17
CA GLY A 154 -12.35 -8.24 1.17
C GLY A 154 -12.67 -8.91 2.49
N GLN A 155 -13.23 -10.13 2.46
CA GLN A 155 -13.50 -10.92 3.64
C GLN A 155 -12.18 -11.25 4.37
N LYS A 156 -11.19 -11.77 3.67
CA LYS A 156 -9.87 -12.09 4.26
C LYS A 156 -9.20 -10.86 4.87
N LEU A 157 -9.27 -9.69 4.20
CA LEU A 157 -8.74 -8.44 4.74
C LEU A 157 -9.46 -7.99 6.02
N ILE A 158 -10.79 -8.12 6.06
CA ILE A 158 -11.60 -7.79 7.23
C ILE A 158 -11.27 -8.73 8.41
N GLU A 159 -11.03 -9.99 8.17
CA GLU A 159 -10.63 -10.98 9.18
C GLU A 159 -9.21 -10.71 9.72
N PHE A 160 -8.29 -10.31 8.86
CA PHE A 160 -6.92 -9.96 9.24
C PHE A 160 -6.81 -8.71 10.11
N CYS A 161 -7.70 -7.72 9.90
CA CYS A 161 -7.60 -6.42 10.58
C CYS A 161 -7.73 -6.49 12.10
N PRO A 162 -8.74 -7.16 12.72
CA PRO A 162 -8.89 -7.19 14.17
C PRO A 162 -7.76 -7.96 14.87
N GLU A 163 -7.22 -9.01 14.25
CA GLU A 163 -6.09 -9.77 14.79
C GLU A 163 -4.83 -8.90 14.93
N ASN A 164 -4.73 -7.85 14.10
CA ASN A 164 -3.60 -6.94 14.05
C ASN A 164 -3.90 -5.53 14.55
N THR A 165 -5.08 -5.32 15.17
CA THR A 165 -5.52 -4.01 15.66
C THR A 165 -5.50 -2.94 14.54
N LEU A 166 -5.93 -3.31 13.34
CA LEU A 166 -5.97 -2.45 12.16
C LEU A 166 -7.40 -1.99 11.87
N VAL A 167 -7.51 -0.82 11.25
CA VAL A 167 -8.76 -0.27 10.74
C VAL A 167 -8.62 0.11 9.27
N ILE A 168 -9.65 -0.16 8.47
CA ILE A 168 -9.68 0.19 7.04
C ILE A 168 -10.13 1.65 6.90
N ALA A 169 -9.16 2.56 7.02
CA ALA A 169 -9.38 3.99 7.20
C ALA A 169 -10.14 4.67 6.07
N ASN A 170 -9.99 4.23 4.82
CA ASN A 170 -10.73 4.77 3.67
C ASN A 170 -12.24 4.50 3.71
N THR A 171 -12.71 3.61 4.57
CA THR A 171 -14.14 3.35 4.81
C THR A 171 -14.76 4.27 5.85
N LEU A 172 -13.95 5.02 6.61
CA LEU A 172 -14.40 5.88 7.71
C LEU A 172 -14.90 7.25 7.24
N PHE A 173 -14.50 7.69 6.05
CA PHE A 173 -14.75 9.04 5.56
C PHE A 173 -15.58 9.03 4.28
N GLN A 174 -16.63 9.84 4.26
CA GLN A 174 -17.43 10.04 3.05
C GLN A 174 -16.60 10.75 1.98
N GLN A 175 -16.51 10.13 0.81
CA GLN A 175 -15.83 10.68 -0.36
C GLN A 175 -16.81 10.88 -1.52
N HIS A 176 -16.49 11.80 -2.41
CA HIS A 176 -17.25 11.98 -3.64
C HIS A 176 -17.12 10.72 -4.51
N LYS A 177 -18.22 10.26 -5.12
CA LYS A 177 -18.28 8.99 -5.89
C LYS A 177 -17.08 8.78 -6.82
N ARG A 178 -16.66 9.80 -7.58
CA ARG A 178 -15.51 9.73 -8.48
C ARG A 178 -14.14 9.52 -7.80
N ARG A 179 -14.05 9.63 -6.48
CA ARG A 179 -12.83 9.36 -5.69
C ARG A 179 -12.83 8.00 -5.02
N LEU A 180 -13.91 7.25 -5.17
CA LEU A 180 -14.05 5.93 -4.57
C LEU A 180 -13.45 4.82 -5.45
N TYR A 181 -13.22 5.12 -6.74
CA TYR A 181 -12.68 4.16 -7.70
C TYR A 181 -11.27 4.56 -8.07
N THR A 182 -10.33 3.61 -7.97
CA THR A 182 -8.98 3.74 -8.50
C THR A 182 -8.88 3.21 -9.93
N TRP A 183 -9.80 2.36 -10.31
CA TRP A 183 -9.90 1.77 -11.64
C TRP A 183 -11.35 1.45 -11.97
N THR A 184 -11.72 1.55 -13.24
CA THR A 184 -13.02 1.15 -13.75
C THR A 184 -12.79 0.23 -14.94
N SER A 185 -13.51 -0.89 -14.96
CA SER A 185 -13.46 -1.85 -16.06
C SER A 185 -13.83 -1.19 -17.40
N PRO A 186 -13.19 -1.54 -18.52
CA PRO A 186 -13.51 -0.98 -19.85
C PRO A 186 -14.97 -1.20 -20.28
N ASP A 187 -15.65 -2.20 -19.74
CA ASP A 187 -17.07 -2.48 -19.96
C ASP A 187 -18.00 -1.70 -19.01
N GLY A 188 -17.45 -0.92 -18.09
CA GLY A 188 -18.21 -0.09 -17.14
C GLY A 188 -19.00 -0.85 -16.07
N GLN A 189 -18.76 -2.15 -15.90
CA GLN A 189 -19.52 -3.00 -14.97
C GLN A 189 -18.85 -3.16 -13.59
N HIS A 190 -17.64 -2.62 -13.39
CA HIS A 190 -16.91 -2.73 -12.11
C HIS A 190 -16.14 -1.45 -11.78
#